data_0d0dcd5658833e606f197881e67c1d13
#
_entry.id   0d0dcd5658833e606f197881e67c1d13
#
_cell.length_a   1.000
_cell.length_b   1.000
_cell.length_c   1.000
_cell.angle_alpha   90.00
_cell.angle_beta   90.00
_cell.angle_gamma   90.00
#
_symmetry.space_group_name_H-M   'P 1'
#
loop_
_entity.id
_entity.type
_entity.pdbx_description
1 polymer ?
#
loop_
_entity_poly.entity_id
_entity_poly.type
_entity_poly.pdbx_seq_one_letter_code
_entity_poly.pdbx_strand_id
1 'polypeptide(L)'
;MKKRARKIQVWLACVFAVILLWNLGQVEAKASTAQEDNLVIIYGVNAQGEAEMASNGLLISSSKGNPYVVAAASSHWEQMDKYYVEGPAVEQQEINFKGNKAEAGVSVFQTNLSKGGCESSEIAGYDNLSPYQLASAEGIDLSIESDSMSDKVSSETTMIGSEYSMVNDRRFVKLEEEPSGNLIGGPIVLDDGRVAGIQVNMDDGYYWFLTMDEVVDILQENSDGEIGGTPMDDSKIFLYMIPVFAVVFLLSAILYSSSEKKRIAAGKKEFAKVLVLGGESGLQLRGIGGHFNDIKFPLEGKIIFGRDSAQCSAVYPKEVKGISRLHCSVEIKNGKVLLMDLGSTYGTFLSDGTKLEPNKPYYLNYGQSFYLVDPANTFRIV
;
A
#
# COMPACT_ATOMS: atom_id res chain seq x y z
N MET A 1 -6.79 40.50 -7.84
CA MET A 1 -7.44 39.20 -7.58
C MET A 1 -6.49 37.98 -7.67
N LYS A 2 -5.53 37.90 -8.60
CA LYS A 2 -4.59 36.76 -8.75
C LYS A 2 -3.70 36.50 -7.51
N LYS A 3 -3.25 37.51 -6.76
CA LYS A 3 -2.43 37.33 -5.55
C LYS A 3 -3.20 36.71 -4.37
N ARG A 4 -4.51 36.97 -4.23
CA ARG A 4 -5.35 36.37 -3.17
C ARG A 4 -5.66 34.89 -3.44
N ALA A 5 -5.97 34.52 -4.69
CA ALA A 5 -6.23 33.12 -5.06
C ALA A 5 -4.99 32.23 -4.86
N ARG A 6 -3.79 32.75 -5.20
CA ARG A 6 -2.53 32.04 -4.99
C ARG A 6 -2.19 31.84 -3.51
N LYS A 7 -2.50 32.84 -2.66
CA LYS A 7 -2.33 32.69 -1.20
C LYS A 7 -3.28 31.65 -0.59
N ILE A 8 -4.54 31.58 -1.07
CA ILE A 8 -5.53 30.60 -0.62
C ILE A 8 -5.12 29.18 -1.05
N GLN A 9 -4.61 29.01 -2.27
CA GLN A 9 -4.11 27.70 -2.75
C GLN A 9 -2.89 27.21 -1.97
N VAL A 10 -1.94 28.09 -1.67
CA VAL A 10 -0.77 27.76 -0.84
C VAL A 10 -1.20 27.43 0.58
N TRP A 11 -2.14 28.20 1.16
CA TRP A 11 -2.64 27.94 2.51
C TRP A 11 -3.40 26.60 2.60
N LEU A 12 -4.25 26.29 1.62
CA LEU A 12 -4.94 24.98 1.53
C LEU A 12 -3.96 23.82 1.34
N ALA A 13 -2.92 23.98 0.53
CA ALA A 13 -1.88 22.95 0.37
C ALA A 13 -1.09 22.73 1.67
N CYS A 14 -0.77 23.82 2.41
CA CYS A 14 -0.11 23.70 3.72
C CYS A 14 -1.00 23.03 4.77
N VAL A 15 -2.30 23.38 4.81
CA VAL A 15 -3.26 22.74 5.72
C VAL A 15 -3.42 21.24 5.39
N PHE A 16 -3.48 20.89 4.11
CA PHE A 16 -3.58 19.51 3.68
C PHE A 16 -2.30 18.71 4.01
N ALA A 17 -1.13 19.33 3.82
CA ALA A 17 0.15 18.70 4.21
C ALA A 17 0.26 18.51 5.73
N VAL A 18 -0.21 19.46 6.53
CA VAL A 18 -0.23 19.35 8.00
C VAL A 18 -1.19 18.26 8.47
N ILE A 19 -2.38 18.17 7.84
CA ILE A 19 -3.35 17.10 8.14
C ILE A 19 -2.78 15.72 7.75
N LEU A 20 -2.09 15.62 6.60
CA LEU A 20 -1.42 14.38 6.16
C LEU A 20 -0.29 13.99 7.11
N LEU A 21 0.56 14.93 7.50
CA LEU A 21 1.65 14.69 8.46
C LEU A 21 1.12 14.35 9.86
N TRP A 22 0.01 14.96 10.27
CA TRP A 22 -0.62 14.63 11.56
C TRP A 22 -1.22 13.22 11.54
N ASN A 23 -1.90 12.83 10.43
CA ASN A 23 -2.44 11.47 10.31
C ASN A 23 -1.33 10.41 10.23
N LEU A 24 -0.22 10.69 9.52
CA LEU A 24 0.95 9.80 9.47
C LEU A 24 1.61 9.66 10.85
N GLY A 25 1.81 10.76 11.58
CA GLY A 25 2.37 10.71 12.93
C GLY A 25 1.44 10.07 13.99
N GLN A 26 0.12 10.15 13.81
CA GLN A 26 -0.85 9.49 14.69
C GLN A 26 -0.94 7.98 14.43
N VAL A 27 -0.76 7.55 13.15
CA VAL A 27 -0.78 6.13 12.79
C VAL A 27 0.44 5.40 13.36
N GLU A 28 1.65 5.99 13.28
CA GLU A 28 2.85 5.37 13.88
C GLU A 28 2.79 5.31 15.42
N ALA A 29 2.32 6.37 16.09
CA ALA A 29 2.19 6.37 17.55
C ALA A 29 1.07 5.48 18.07
N LYS A 30 0.01 5.25 17.27
CA LYS A 30 -1.15 4.46 17.69
C LYS A 30 -0.96 2.95 17.44
N ALA A 31 -0.21 2.56 16.42
CA ALA A 31 0.07 1.16 16.13
C ALA A 31 0.95 0.51 17.21
N SER A 32 1.98 1.20 17.70
CA SER A 32 2.87 0.69 18.74
C SER A 32 2.19 0.46 20.09
N THR A 33 1.33 1.39 20.54
CA THR A 33 0.63 1.28 21.84
C THR A 33 -0.53 0.29 21.83
N ALA A 34 -1.21 0.08 20.70
CA ALA A 34 -2.37 -0.81 20.62
C ALA A 34 -1.98 -2.30 20.71
N GLN A 35 -0.78 -2.67 20.27
CA GLN A 35 -0.31 -4.07 20.33
C GLN A 35 0.13 -4.46 21.74
N GLU A 36 0.91 -3.62 22.43
CA GLU A 36 1.35 -3.89 23.79
C GLU A 36 0.17 -4.06 24.76
N ASP A 37 -0.91 -3.30 24.57
CA ASP A 37 -2.13 -3.36 25.38
C ASP A 37 -2.91 -4.67 25.17
N ASN A 38 -2.69 -5.39 24.07
CA ASN A 38 -3.35 -6.64 23.72
C ASN A 38 -2.53 -7.88 24.06
N LEU A 39 -1.25 -7.70 24.46
CA LEU A 39 -0.42 -8.79 24.95
C LEU A 39 -0.85 -9.22 26.33
N VAL A 40 -0.99 -10.52 26.54
CA VAL A 40 -1.36 -11.07 27.83
C VAL A 40 -0.58 -12.37 28.11
N ILE A 41 -0.45 -12.68 29.41
CA ILE A 41 -0.02 -13.99 29.88
C ILE A 41 -1.24 -14.71 30.50
N ILE A 42 -1.37 -15.98 30.22
CA ILE A 42 -2.39 -16.85 30.81
C ILE A 42 -1.70 -17.78 31.80
N TYR A 43 -2.26 -17.89 32.99
CA TYR A 43 -1.84 -18.83 34.01
C TYR A 43 -2.88 -19.92 34.21
N GLY A 44 -2.44 -21.19 34.20
CA GLY A 44 -3.22 -22.33 34.64
C GLY A 44 -2.90 -22.64 36.10
N VAL A 45 -3.92 -22.80 36.93
CA VAL A 45 -3.78 -23.06 38.36
C VAL A 45 -4.43 -24.39 38.69
N ASN A 46 -3.71 -25.23 39.42
CA ASN A 46 -4.16 -26.56 39.84
C ASN A 46 -5.14 -26.49 41.05
N ALA A 47 -5.64 -27.67 41.45
CA ALA A 47 -6.57 -27.81 42.61
C ALA A 47 -5.99 -27.31 43.93
N GLN A 48 -4.67 -27.21 44.05
CA GLN A 48 -3.97 -26.75 45.25
C GLN A 48 -3.82 -25.23 45.25
N GLY A 49 -4.17 -24.57 44.17
CA GLY A 49 -4.04 -23.11 44.00
C GLY A 49 -2.65 -22.66 43.54
N GLU A 50 -1.83 -23.59 43.02
CA GLU A 50 -0.49 -23.34 42.53
C GLU A 50 -0.52 -23.14 41.01
N ALA A 51 0.18 -22.09 40.53
CA ALA A 51 0.34 -21.86 39.09
C ALA A 51 1.33 -22.91 38.53
N GLU A 52 0.86 -23.79 37.67
CA GLU A 52 1.67 -24.87 37.05
C GLU A 52 2.00 -24.58 35.59
N MET A 53 1.31 -23.65 34.98
CA MET A 53 1.47 -23.36 33.57
C MET A 53 1.30 -21.88 33.28
N ALA A 54 2.09 -21.37 32.33
CA ALA A 54 1.92 -20.04 31.77
C ALA A 54 2.16 -20.09 30.25
N SER A 55 1.47 -19.24 29.51
CA SER A 55 1.68 -19.06 28.07
C SER A 55 1.34 -17.65 27.67
N ASN A 56 2.07 -17.12 26.69
CA ASN A 56 1.66 -15.89 26.04
C ASN A 56 0.34 -16.07 25.30
N GLY A 57 -0.37 -14.97 25.12
CA GLY A 57 -1.59 -14.93 24.36
C GLY A 57 -1.88 -13.53 23.83
N LEU A 58 -2.77 -13.49 22.86
CA LEU A 58 -3.30 -12.27 22.27
C LEU A 58 -4.77 -12.08 22.69
N LEU A 59 -5.08 -10.91 23.23
CA LEU A 59 -6.45 -10.51 23.50
C LEU A 59 -7.09 -10.04 22.19
N ILE A 60 -8.25 -10.62 21.84
CA ILE A 60 -8.96 -10.35 20.58
C ILE A 60 -10.37 -9.84 20.89
N SER A 61 -10.74 -8.71 20.33
CA SER A 61 -12.02 -8.07 20.54
C SER A 61 -13.20 -8.90 19.98
N SER A 62 -14.37 -8.74 20.58
CA SER A 62 -15.61 -9.36 20.11
C SER A 62 -16.70 -8.28 19.97
N SER A 63 -17.44 -8.33 18.88
CA SER A 63 -18.53 -7.36 18.59
C SER A 63 -19.78 -7.57 19.46
N LYS A 64 -19.97 -8.79 19.98
CA LYS A 64 -21.17 -9.18 20.72
C LYS A 64 -20.86 -9.96 22.02
N GLY A 65 -19.88 -9.54 22.73
CA GLY A 65 -19.56 -10.23 23.98
C GLY A 65 -18.23 -9.83 24.56
N ASN A 66 -17.79 -10.63 25.53
CA ASN A 66 -16.50 -10.41 26.14
C ASN A 66 -15.38 -10.83 25.17
N PRO A 67 -14.23 -10.13 25.17
CA PRO A 67 -13.06 -10.48 24.38
C PRO A 67 -12.58 -11.92 24.62
N TYR A 68 -11.92 -12.47 23.62
CA TYR A 68 -11.25 -13.77 23.70
C TYR A 68 -9.74 -13.59 23.86
N VAL A 69 -9.10 -14.58 24.45
CA VAL A 69 -7.65 -14.74 24.42
C VAL A 69 -7.33 -16.00 23.67
N VAL A 70 -6.38 -15.91 22.73
CA VAL A 70 -5.84 -17.05 22.01
C VAL A 70 -4.37 -17.19 22.40
N ALA A 71 -3.99 -18.39 22.77
CA ALA A 71 -2.65 -18.77 23.20
C ALA A 71 -2.19 -20.05 22.50
N ALA A 72 -0.92 -20.43 22.64
CA ALA A 72 -0.45 -21.72 22.14
C ALA A 72 -1.18 -22.89 22.80
N ALA A 73 -1.46 -23.94 22.01
CA ALA A 73 -2.13 -25.13 22.50
C ALA A 73 -1.22 -25.93 23.45
N SER A 74 -1.84 -26.44 24.51
CA SER A 74 -1.24 -27.44 25.37
C SER A 74 -2.30 -28.34 25.98
N SER A 75 -2.06 -29.64 25.99
CA SER A 75 -2.93 -30.62 26.67
C SER A 75 -2.98 -30.42 28.20
N HIS A 76 -2.02 -29.69 28.77
CA HIS A 76 -2.01 -29.38 30.19
C HIS A 76 -3.10 -28.40 30.60
N TRP A 77 -3.61 -27.56 29.65
CA TRP A 77 -4.73 -26.66 29.96
C TRP A 77 -5.96 -27.40 30.47
N GLU A 78 -6.24 -28.59 29.95
CA GLU A 78 -7.39 -29.39 30.34
C GLU A 78 -7.29 -29.97 31.78
N GLN A 79 -6.10 -29.89 32.35
CA GLN A 79 -5.79 -30.43 33.71
C GLN A 79 -5.85 -29.35 34.80
N MET A 80 -6.03 -28.10 34.43
CA MET A 80 -6.08 -26.98 35.33
C MET A 80 -7.50 -26.70 35.83
N ASP A 81 -7.63 -26.31 37.10
CA ASP A 81 -8.91 -26.01 37.72
C ASP A 81 -9.38 -24.58 37.45
N LYS A 82 -8.42 -23.65 37.32
CA LYS A 82 -8.71 -22.23 37.10
C LYS A 82 -7.70 -21.63 36.15
N TYR A 83 -8.14 -20.55 35.50
CA TYR A 83 -7.33 -19.79 34.56
C TYR A 83 -7.38 -18.32 34.90
N TYR A 84 -6.25 -17.66 34.82
CA TYR A 84 -6.12 -16.22 35.03
C TYR A 84 -5.39 -15.60 33.86
N VAL A 85 -5.74 -14.37 33.54
CA VAL A 85 -5.06 -13.57 32.54
C VAL A 85 -4.52 -12.29 33.20
N GLU A 86 -3.36 -11.84 32.73
CA GLU A 86 -2.72 -10.60 33.14
C GLU A 86 -1.90 -10.03 31.99
N GLY A 87 -1.76 -8.72 31.90
CA GLY A 87 -0.96 -8.06 30.87
C GLY A 87 -0.71 -6.58 31.15
N PRO A 88 0.03 -5.88 30.30
CA PRO A 88 0.34 -4.46 30.49
C PRO A 88 -0.89 -3.58 30.71
N ALA A 89 -1.98 -3.85 29.99
CA ALA A 89 -3.26 -3.14 30.10
C ALA A 89 -4.37 -3.96 30.76
N VAL A 90 -4.08 -5.17 31.25
CA VAL A 90 -5.06 -6.10 31.82
C VAL A 90 -4.65 -6.47 33.22
N GLU A 91 -5.43 -6.02 34.21
CA GLU A 91 -5.25 -6.46 35.58
C GLU A 91 -5.59 -7.95 35.71
N GLN A 92 -4.91 -8.66 36.62
CA GLN A 92 -5.12 -10.07 36.83
C GLN A 92 -6.59 -10.41 37.10
N GLN A 93 -7.17 -11.29 36.31
CA GLN A 93 -8.55 -11.71 36.43
C GLN A 93 -8.74 -13.17 36.03
N GLU A 94 -9.77 -13.81 36.62
CA GLU A 94 -10.17 -15.17 36.23
C GLU A 94 -10.86 -15.16 34.86
N ILE A 95 -10.53 -16.13 34.02
CA ILE A 95 -11.05 -16.32 32.67
C ILE A 95 -11.60 -17.74 32.47
N ASN A 96 -12.38 -17.94 31.41
CA ASN A 96 -13.01 -19.20 31.10
C ASN A 96 -12.29 -19.91 29.94
N PHE A 97 -11.80 -21.11 30.19
CA PHE A 97 -11.28 -21.98 29.13
C PHE A 97 -12.42 -22.46 28.23
N LYS A 98 -12.28 -22.27 26.92
CA LYS A 98 -13.27 -22.67 25.91
C LYS A 98 -12.89 -23.94 25.16
N GLY A 99 -11.64 -24.32 25.20
CA GLY A 99 -11.17 -25.55 24.60
C GLY A 99 -9.80 -25.41 23.94
N ASN A 100 -9.23 -26.55 23.75
CA ASN A 100 -7.97 -26.74 23.04
C ASN A 100 -8.27 -27.09 21.57
N LYS A 101 -7.74 -26.32 20.66
CA LYS A 101 -7.81 -26.57 19.22
C LYS A 101 -6.48 -27.14 18.76
N ALA A 102 -6.25 -28.38 19.13
CA ALA A 102 -4.98 -29.06 18.92
C ALA A 102 -4.60 -29.11 17.43
N GLU A 103 -5.59 -29.25 16.54
CA GLU A 103 -5.42 -29.23 15.09
C GLU A 103 -4.90 -27.89 14.55
N ALA A 104 -5.12 -26.80 15.27
CA ALA A 104 -4.66 -25.47 14.94
C ALA A 104 -3.48 -24.98 15.81
N GLY A 105 -3.04 -25.80 16.75
CA GLY A 105 -1.94 -25.43 17.66
C GLY A 105 -2.27 -24.30 18.65
N VAL A 106 -3.58 -23.99 18.87
CA VAL A 106 -4.01 -22.91 19.76
C VAL A 106 -5.06 -23.36 20.78
N SER A 107 -5.10 -22.63 21.90
CA SER A 107 -6.11 -22.74 22.95
C SER A 107 -6.90 -21.43 23.04
N VAL A 108 -8.20 -21.56 23.29
CA VAL A 108 -9.12 -20.42 23.34
C VAL A 108 -9.67 -20.23 24.75
N PHE A 109 -9.65 -18.98 25.22
CA PHE A 109 -10.19 -18.55 26.48
C PHE A 109 -11.14 -17.35 26.25
N GLN A 110 -12.11 -17.19 27.13
CA GLN A 110 -13.00 -16.02 27.11
C GLN A 110 -12.83 -15.23 28.40
N THR A 111 -12.60 -13.92 28.25
CA THR A 111 -12.41 -13.04 29.39
C THR A 111 -13.76 -12.60 29.99
N ASN A 112 -13.72 -11.96 31.15
CA ASN A 112 -14.84 -11.26 31.75
C ASN A 112 -14.78 -9.73 31.47
N LEU A 113 -13.83 -9.28 30.65
CA LEU A 113 -13.73 -7.89 30.22
C LEU A 113 -14.95 -7.52 29.36
N SER A 114 -15.46 -6.33 29.55
CA SER A 114 -16.59 -5.82 28.74
C SER A 114 -16.15 -5.33 27.38
N LYS A 115 -14.87 -4.97 27.20
CA LYS A 115 -14.25 -4.44 25.97
C LYS A 115 -12.74 -4.66 26.02
N GLY A 116 -12.10 -4.52 24.87
CA GLY A 116 -10.65 -4.60 24.66
C GLY A 116 -10.29 -5.65 23.64
N GLY A 117 -9.00 -5.73 23.31
CA GLY A 117 -8.45 -6.68 22.38
C GLY A 117 -8.25 -6.11 20.97
N CYS A 118 -7.43 -6.81 20.21
CA CYS A 118 -7.09 -6.53 18.82
C CYS A 118 -8.36 -6.51 17.95
N GLU A 119 -8.57 -5.44 17.20
CA GLU A 119 -9.70 -5.27 16.29
C GLU A 119 -9.35 -5.79 14.88
N SER A 120 -10.36 -6.02 14.05
CA SER A 120 -10.16 -6.52 12.67
C SER A 120 -9.32 -5.58 11.79
N SER A 121 -9.31 -4.28 12.07
CA SER A 121 -8.45 -3.30 11.39
C SER A 121 -6.96 -3.45 11.73
N GLU A 122 -6.66 -4.14 12.82
CA GLU A 122 -5.30 -4.41 13.32
C GLU A 122 -4.80 -5.81 12.92
N ILE A 123 -5.58 -6.53 12.11
CA ILE A 123 -5.28 -7.89 11.65
C ILE A 123 -4.85 -7.86 10.17
N ALA A 124 -3.83 -8.63 9.83
CA ALA A 124 -3.45 -8.93 8.46
C ALA A 124 -3.91 -10.34 8.09
N GLY A 125 -4.75 -10.46 7.07
CA GLY A 125 -5.09 -11.76 6.49
C GLY A 125 -3.92 -12.34 5.68
N TYR A 126 -3.95 -13.64 5.41
CA TYR A 126 -2.90 -14.33 4.67
C TYR A 126 -2.58 -13.68 3.32
N ASP A 127 -3.59 -13.22 2.59
CA ASP A 127 -3.42 -12.57 1.30
C ASP A 127 -2.67 -11.21 1.37
N ASN A 128 -2.51 -10.67 2.58
CA ASN A 128 -1.75 -9.45 2.83
C ASN A 128 -0.28 -9.72 3.22
N LEU A 129 0.11 -11.00 3.40
CA LEU A 129 1.46 -11.37 3.75
C LEU A 129 2.34 -11.46 2.50
N SER A 130 3.56 -10.99 2.61
CA SER A 130 4.55 -11.11 1.55
C SER A 130 5.76 -11.88 2.06
N PRO A 131 6.31 -12.84 1.29
CA PRO A 131 7.55 -13.51 1.64
C PRO A 131 8.68 -12.49 1.89
N TYR A 132 9.46 -12.73 2.93
CA TYR A 132 10.58 -11.87 3.38
C TYR A 132 10.16 -10.48 3.89
N GLN A 133 8.87 -10.27 4.14
CA GLN A 133 8.39 -9.08 4.85
C GLN A 133 8.91 -9.09 6.29
N LEU A 134 9.37 -7.94 6.75
CA LEU A 134 9.84 -7.77 8.13
C LEU A 134 8.67 -7.94 9.09
N ALA A 135 8.90 -8.68 10.16
CA ALA A 135 7.96 -8.94 11.23
C ALA A 135 8.68 -9.04 12.58
N SER A 136 7.93 -9.07 13.66
CA SER A 136 8.42 -9.36 14.99
C SER A 136 7.54 -10.41 15.68
N ALA A 137 8.16 -11.31 16.43
CA ALA A 137 7.48 -12.12 17.41
C ALA A 137 7.41 -11.34 18.72
N GLU A 138 6.23 -11.15 19.26
CA GLU A 138 6.01 -10.33 20.45
C GLU A 138 5.37 -11.15 21.58
N GLY A 139 5.65 -10.77 22.82
CA GLY A 139 5.09 -11.45 23.97
C GLY A 139 5.60 -10.87 25.29
N ILE A 140 5.20 -11.50 26.37
CA ILE A 140 5.66 -11.19 27.73
C ILE A 140 6.67 -12.25 28.14
N ASP A 141 7.93 -11.85 28.33
CA ASP A 141 9.00 -12.75 28.78
C ASP A 141 9.05 -12.76 30.31
N LEU A 142 8.55 -13.84 30.88
CA LEU A 142 8.52 -14.03 32.34
C LEU A 142 9.90 -14.27 32.94
N SER A 143 10.95 -14.46 32.16
CA SER A 143 12.33 -14.55 32.66
C SER A 143 12.91 -13.19 33.03
N ILE A 144 12.28 -12.10 32.60
CA ILE A 144 12.68 -10.73 32.95
C ILE A 144 12.21 -10.41 34.39
N GLU A 145 13.16 -10.12 35.24
CA GLU A 145 12.87 -9.71 36.63
C GLU A 145 12.37 -8.26 36.68
N SER A 146 11.07 -8.04 36.77
CA SER A 146 10.40 -6.76 36.96
C SER A 146 9.06 -6.97 37.65
N ASP A 147 8.63 -5.98 38.45
CA ASP A 147 7.28 -5.96 39.01
C ASP A 147 6.21 -5.44 38.05
N SER A 148 6.64 -4.85 36.91
CA SER A 148 5.74 -4.32 35.89
C SER A 148 5.65 -5.29 34.72
N MET A 149 4.43 -5.59 34.27
CA MET A 149 4.22 -6.40 33.05
C MET A 149 4.70 -5.69 31.79
N SER A 150 4.62 -4.35 31.75
CA SER A 150 5.12 -3.57 30.61
C SER A 150 6.63 -3.69 30.43
N ASP A 151 7.39 -3.84 31.50
CA ASP A 151 8.85 -4.03 31.42
C ASP A 151 9.25 -5.44 30.94
N LYS A 152 8.32 -6.38 30.97
CA LYS A 152 8.50 -7.75 30.49
C LYS A 152 8.11 -7.95 29.03
N VAL A 153 7.52 -6.94 28.40
CA VAL A 153 7.21 -7.01 26.97
C VAL A 153 8.50 -7.17 26.19
N SER A 154 8.55 -8.18 25.35
CA SER A 154 9.70 -8.55 24.54
C SER A 154 9.28 -8.67 23.07
N SER A 155 10.18 -8.26 22.20
CA SER A 155 9.97 -8.31 20.75
C SER A 155 11.24 -8.79 20.07
N GLU A 156 11.13 -9.85 19.27
CA GLU A 156 12.23 -10.41 18.49
C GLU A 156 11.96 -10.25 17.00
N THR A 157 12.89 -9.62 16.30
CA THR A 157 12.78 -9.38 14.85
C THR A 157 12.92 -10.69 14.09
N THR A 158 12.04 -10.91 13.14
CA THR A 158 12.04 -12.04 12.21
C THR A 158 11.48 -11.59 10.84
N MET A 159 11.33 -12.51 9.91
CA MET A 159 10.71 -12.25 8.61
C MET A 159 9.69 -13.35 8.28
N ILE A 160 8.64 -12.96 7.56
CA ILE A 160 7.68 -13.92 7.00
C ILE A 160 8.41 -14.80 5.99
N GLY A 161 8.36 -16.11 6.19
CA GLY A 161 8.97 -17.07 5.27
C GLY A 161 8.17 -17.24 3.98
N SER A 162 8.79 -17.89 3.01
CA SER A 162 8.14 -18.28 1.76
C SER A 162 7.38 -19.59 1.83
N GLU A 163 7.58 -20.35 2.91
CA GLU A 163 6.98 -21.66 3.13
C GLU A 163 5.69 -21.54 3.94
N TYR A 164 4.68 -22.30 3.54
CA TYR A 164 3.47 -22.50 4.32
C TYR A 164 3.13 -23.99 4.39
N SER A 165 2.40 -24.38 5.41
CA SER A 165 1.91 -25.75 5.59
C SER A 165 0.40 -25.75 5.82
N MET A 166 -0.28 -26.76 5.28
CA MET A 166 -1.70 -27.01 5.56
C MET A 166 -1.80 -28.24 6.45
N VAL A 167 -2.21 -28.06 7.69
CA VAL A 167 -2.41 -29.16 8.65
C VAL A 167 -3.86 -29.12 9.09
N ASN A 168 -4.60 -30.21 8.89
CA ASN A 168 -6.03 -30.32 9.21
C ASN A 168 -6.87 -29.17 8.65
N ASP A 169 -6.64 -28.79 7.40
CA ASP A 169 -7.28 -27.66 6.70
C ASP A 169 -6.98 -26.28 7.31
N ARG A 170 -6.02 -26.17 8.24
CA ARG A 170 -5.55 -24.91 8.81
C ARG A 170 -4.21 -24.50 8.22
N ARG A 171 -4.03 -23.20 7.96
CA ARG A 171 -2.86 -22.62 7.31
C ARG A 171 -1.85 -22.09 8.33
N PHE A 172 -0.65 -22.60 8.23
CA PHE A 172 0.51 -22.15 9.00
C PHE A 172 1.53 -21.55 8.07
N VAL A 173 2.14 -20.45 8.47
CA VAL A 173 3.22 -19.80 7.74
C VAL A 173 4.51 -19.93 8.54
N LYS A 174 5.60 -20.23 7.83
CA LYS A 174 6.92 -20.37 8.44
C LYS A 174 7.60 -19.00 8.54
N LEU A 175 8.35 -18.79 9.61
CA LEU A 175 9.25 -17.66 9.77
C LEU A 175 10.65 -18.04 9.26
N GLU A 176 11.41 -17.07 8.76
CA GLU A 176 12.78 -17.29 8.30
C GLU A 176 13.75 -17.52 9.46
N GLU A 177 13.49 -16.89 10.60
CA GLU A 177 14.28 -17.03 11.81
C GLU A 177 13.40 -17.51 12.96
N GLU A 178 13.92 -18.44 13.78
CA GLU A 178 13.21 -18.98 14.93
C GLU A 178 13.18 -17.99 16.08
N PRO A 179 11.99 -17.51 16.50
CA PRO A 179 11.87 -16.69 17.69
C PRO A 179 12.09 -17.55 18.96
N SER A 180 12.38 -16.88 20.06
CA SER A 180 12.50 -17.51 21.37
C SER A 180 11.23 -18.28 21.75
N GLY A 181 11.40 -19.45 22.32
CA GLY A 181 10.30 -20.23 22.89
C GLY A 181 9.58 -19.53 24.07
N ASN A 182 10.19 -18.50 24.67
CA ASN A 182 9.58 -17.70 25.71
C ASN A 182 8.42 -16.83 25.19
N LEU A 183 8.36 -16.59 23.87
CA LEU A 183 7.32 -15.77 23.21
C LEU A 183 6.19 -16.60 22.62
N ILE A 184 6.25 -17.92 22.70
CA ILE A 184 5.25 -18.82 22.11
C ILE A 184 3.83 -18.50 22.61
N GLY A 185 2.87 -18.50 21.70
CA GLY A 185 1.49 -18.10 21.95
C GLY A 185 1.24 -16.61 21.79
N GLY A 186 2.30 -15.81 21.67
CA GLY A 186 2.22 -14.38 21.35
C GLY A 186 2.00 -14.12 19.86
N PRO A 187 1.69 -12.86 19.48
CA PRO A 187 1.44 -12.49 18.10
C PRO A 187 2.73 -12.37 17.27
N ILE A 188 2.57 -12.61 15.97
CA ILE A 188 3.52 -12.15 14.95
C ILE A 188 2.99 -10.84 14.37
N VAL A 189 3.76 -9.78 14.52
CA VAL A 189 3.40 -8.41 14.16
C VAL A 189 4.22 -7.96 12.96
N LEU A 190 3.57 -7.41 11.94
CA LEU A 190 4.21 -6.89 10.73
C LEU A 190 4.82 -5.50 11.00
N ASP A 191 5.68 -5.05 10.09
CA ASP A 191 6.32 -3.73 10.12
C ASP A 191 5.32 -2.55 10.05
N ASP A 192 4.10 -2.80 9.60
CA ASP A 192 2.99 -1.83 9.61
C ASP A 192 2.13 -1.86 10.90
N GLY A 193 2.51 -2.69 11.88
CA GLY A 193 1.85 -2.84 13.17
C GLY A 193 0.65 -3.79 13.17
N ARG A 194 0.29 -4.43 12.05
CA ARG A 194 -0.81 -5.41 12.03
C ARG A 194 -0.35 -6.79 12.48
N VAL A 195 -1.27 -7.52 13.12
CA VAL A 195 -1.03 -8.89 13.56
C VAL A 195 -1.24 -9.86 12.40
N ALA A 196 -0.22 -10.63 12.06
CA ALA A 196 -0.23 -11.65 11.02
C ALA A 196 -0.73 -13.01 11.51
N GLY A 197 -0.52 -13.34 12.79
CA GLY A 197 -0.89 -14.61 13.36
C GLY A 197 -0.41 -14.82 14.78
N ILE A 198 -0.59 -16.03 15.28
CA ILE A 198 -0.17 -16.45 16.63
C ILE A 198 0.96 -17.48 16.49
N GLN A 199 2.08 -17.23 17.16
CA GLN A 199 3.21 -18.17 17.20
C GLN A 199 2.79 -19.49 17.86
N VAL A 200 3.04 -20.59 17.18
CA VAL A 200 2.69 -21.94 17.66
C VAL A 200 3.91 -22.84 17.66
N ASN A 201 3.85 -23.91 18.48
CA ASN A 201 4.84 -24.97 18.48
C ASN A 201 4.43 -26.04 17.47
N MET A 202 5.33 -26.38 16.54
CA MET A 202 5.20 -27.51 15.63
C MET A 202 6.38 -28.49 15.80
N ASP A 203 6.32 -29.62 15.12
CA ASP A 203 7.29 -30.70 15.27
C ASP A 203 8.76 -30.30 14.98
N ASP A 204 8.96 -29.23 14.17
CA ASP A 204 10.26 -28.71 13.78
C ASP A 204 10.66 -27.43 14.54
N GLY A 205 9.95 -27.06 15.62
CA GLY A 205 10.27 -25.92 16.47
C GLY A 205 9.27 -24.76 16.40
N TYR A 206 9.72 -23.57 16.78
CA TYR A 206 8.89 -22.36 16.94
C TYR A 206 8.87 -21.46 15.70
N TYR A 207 9.25 -21.96 14.55
CA TYR A 207 9.29 -21.24 13.29
C TYR A 207 7.92 -20.92 12.69
N TRP A 208 6.84 -21.42 13.26
CA TRP A 208 5.52 -21.40 12.65
C TRP A 208 4.56 -20.48 13.39
N PHE A 209 3.66 -19.88 12.65
CA PHE A 209 2.49 -19.22 13.22
C PHE A 209 1.22 -19.61 12.48
N LEU A 210 0.13 -19.72 13.21
CA LEU A 210 -1.23 -19.83 12.66
C LEU A 210 -1.67 -18.45 12.17
N THR A 211 -2.15 -18.33 10.93
CA THR A 211 -2.54 -17.04 10.37
C THR A 211 -3.79 -16.48 11.08
N MET A 212 -3.93 -15.15 11.09
CA MET A 212 -5.06 -14.52 11.78
C MET A 212 -6.42 -14.85 11.16
N ASP A 213 -6.49 -15.14 9.86
CA ASP A 213 -7.73 -15.63 9.23
C ASP A 213 -8.22 -16.91 9.91
N GLU A 214 -7.32 -17.87 10.13
CA GLU A 214 -7.62 -19.12 10.79
C GLU A 214 -7.99 -18.93 12.27
N VAL A 215 -7.32 -18.00 12.96
CA VAL A 215 -7.65 -17.66 14.36
C VAL A 215 -9.07 -17.08 14.43
N VAL A 216 -9.42 -16.18 13.54
CA VAL A 216 -10.76 -15.55 13.48
C VAL A 216 -11.82 -16.61 13.19
N ASP A 217 -11.58 -17.53 12.24
CA ASP A 217 -12.51 -18.62 11.92
C ASP A 217 -12.75 -19.54 13.13
N ILE A 218 -11.67 -19.91 13.85
CA ILE A 218 -11.77 -20.70 15.08
C ILE A 218 -12.64 -20.00 16.15
N LEU A 219 -12.45 -18.70 16.30
CA LEU A 219 -13.21 -17.93 17.27
C LEU A 219 -14.69 -17.79 16.85
N GLN A 220 -14.98 -17.63 15.56
CA GLN A 220 -16.34 -17.57 15.02
C GLN A 220 -17.09 -18.89 15.21
N GLU A 221 -16.44 -20.03 15.04
CA GLU A 221 -17.02 -21.35 15.33
C GLU A 221 -17.46 -21.50 16.79
N ASN A 222 -16.85 -20.76 17.72
CA ASN A 222 -17.07 -20.88 19.17
C ASN A 222 -17.84 -19.70 19.77
N SER A 223 -18.28 -18.73 18.96
CA SER A 223 -18.96 -17.54 19.43
C SER A 223 -20.27 -17.29 18.68
N ASP A 224 -21.28 -16.78 19.41
CA ASP A 224 -22.52 -16.29 18.82
C ASP A 224 -22.39 -14.87 18.20
N GLY A 225 -21.16 -14.35 18.08
CA GLY A 225 -20.85 -13.00 17.61
C GLY A 225 -19.72 -12.93 16.61
N GLU A 226 -19.65 -11.83 15.86
CA GLU A 226 -18.50 -11.52 15.01
C GLU A 226 -17.28 -11.15 15.88
N ILE A 227 -16.13 -11.72 15.54
CA ILE A 227 -14.86 -11.53 16.23
C ILE A 227 -14.06 -10.43 15.55
N GLY A 228 -13.35 -9.68 16.35
CA GLY A 228 -12.43 -8.63 15.83
C GLY A 228 -13.11 -7.35 15.35
N GLY A 229 -14.39 -7.13 15.67
CA GLY A 229 -15.19 -6.10 15.00
C GLY A 229 -15.47 -6.52 13.55
N THR A 230 -16.58 -6.12 12.95
CA THR A 230 -16.80 -6.40 11.53
C THR A 230 -15.65 -5.75 10.73
N PRO A 231 -14.93 -6.48 9.86
CA PRO A 231 -14.25 -5.82 8.77
C PRO A 231 -15.31 -4.93 8.12
N MET A 232 -15.05 -3.64 8.05
CA MET A 232 -15.94 -2.79 7.28
C MET A 232 -15.86 -3.38 5.87
N ASP A 233 -16.92 -4.12 5.51
CA ASP A 233 -17.06 -4.81 4.23
C ASP A 233 -16.54 -3.83 3.17
N ASP A 234 -15.44 -4.17 2.51
CA ASP A 234 -14.79 -3.30 1.53
C ASP A 234 -15.80 -2.83 0.47
N SER A 235 -16.85 -3.62 0.24
CA SER A 235 -17.98 -3.24 -0.59
C SER A 235 -18.80 -2.10 0.03
N LYS A 236 -18.91 -1.99 1.36
CA LYS A 236 -19.57 -0.87 2.05
C LYS A 236 -18.70 0.37 2.15
N ILE A 237 -17.38 0.21 2.33
CA ILE A 237 -16.43 1.33 2.18
C ILE A 237 -16.55 1.92 0.79
N PHE A 238 -16.57 1.09 -0.26
CA PHE A 238 -16.82 1.52 -1.64
C PHE A 238 -18.16 2.27 -1.76
N LEU A 239 -19.22 1.77 -1.15
CA LEU A 239 -20.54 2.40 -1.21
C LEU A 239 -20.56 3.78 -0.54
N TYR A 240 -19.84 3.97 0.57
CA TYR A 240 -19.69 5.29 1.24
C TYR A 240 -18.68 6.19 0.55
N MET A 241 -17.65 5.63 -0.08
CA MET A 241 -16.66 6.40 -0.82
C MET A 241 -17.15 6.86 -2.21
N ILE A 242 -18.08 6.13 -2.84
CA ILE A 242 -18.67 6.51 -4.13
C ILE A 242 -19.23 7.95 -4.11
N PRO A 243 -20.11 8.37 -3.15
CA PRO A 243 -20.59 9.74 -3.12
C PRO A 243 -19.49 10.77 -2.84
N VAL A 244 -18.50 10.43 -2.02
CA VAL A 244 -17.34 11.31 -1.75
C VAL A 244 -16.51 11.50 -3.01
N PHE A 245 -16.17 10.42 -3.71
CA PHE A 245 -15.47 10.51 -5.00
C PHE A 245 -16.31 11.23 -6.07
N ALA A 246 -17.62 10.99 -6.12
CA ALA A 246 -18.51 11.69 -7.04
C ALA A 246 -18.54 13.21 -6.77
N VAL A 247 -18.58 13.65 -5.52
CA VAL A 247 -18.51 15.07 -5.14
C VAL A 247 -17.13 15.65 -5.47
N VAL A 248 -16.04 14.98 -5.16
CA VAL A 248 -14.67 15.40 -5.49
C VAL A 248 -14.48 15.47 -7.01
N PHE A 249 -14.99 14.48 -7.74
CA PHE A 249 -14.94 14.45 -9.20
C PHE A 249 -15.78 15.58 -9.83
N LEU A 250 -16.99 15.84 -9.34
CA LEU A 250 -17.84 16.94 -9.76
C LEU A 250 -17.19 18.31 -9.46
N LEU A 251 -16.64 18.49 -8.26
CA LEU A 251 -15.92 19.70 -7.90
C LEU A 251 -14.65 19.91 -8.76
N SER A 252 -13.90 18.84 -9.00
CA SER A 252 -12.73 18.89 -9.88
C SER A 252 -13.11 19.18 -11.34
N ALA A 253 -14.21 18.57 -11.83
CA ALA A 253 -14.75 18.85 -13.17
C ALA A 253 -15.25 20.27 -13.32
N ILE A 254 -15.93 20.85 -12.30
CA ILE A 254 -16.36 22.24 -12.27
C ILE A 254 -15.14 23.19 -12.24
N LEU A 255 -14.15 22.91 -11.41
CA LEU A 255 -12.91 23.69 -11.34
C LEU A 255 -12.10 23.57 -12.64
N TYR A 256 -12.03 22.38 -13.23
CA TYR A 256 -11.38 22.14 -14.51
C TYR A 256 -12.10 22.87 -15.64
N SER A 257 -13.44 22.75 -15.76
CA SER A 257 -14.21 23.43 -16.80
C SER A 257 -14.17 24.96 -16.67
N SER A 258 -14.14 25.47 -15.43
CA SER A 258 -14.01 26.92 -15.19
C SER A 258 -12.58 27.42 -15.46
N SER A 259 -11.56 26.60 -15.21
CA SER A 259 -10.17 26.89 -15.52
C SER A 259 -9.89 26.79 -17.03
N GLU A 260 -10.52 25.84 -17.71
CA GLU A 260 -10.41 25.68 -19.17
C GLU A 260 -11.08 26.79 -19.92
N LYS A 261 -12.29 27.23 -19.51
CA LYS A 261 -12.94 28.42 -20.08
C LYS A 261 -12.08 29.70 -19.92
N LYS A 262 -11.39 29.84 -18.77
CA LYS A 262 -10.45 30.96 -18.54
C LYS A 262 -9.14 30.81 -19.33
N ARG A 263 -8.63 29.57 -19.49
CA ARG A 263 -7.45 29.27 -20.32
C ARG A 263 -7.74 29.46 -21.80
N ILE A 264 -8.88 28.99 -22.29
CA ILE A 264 -9.30 29.18 -23.69
C ILE A 264 -9.53 30.69 -23.98
N ALA A 265 -10.13 31.44 -23.05
CA ALA A 265 -10.31 32.86 -23.19
C ALA A 265 -8.99 33.67 -23.11
N ALA A 266 -8.05 33.25 -22.26
CA ALA A 266 -6.71 33.82 -22.18
C ALA A 266 -5.86 33.43 -23.39
N GLY A 267 -5.90 32.15 -23.80
CA GLY A 267 -5.23 31.66 -25.01
C GLY A 267 -5.74 32.31 -26.29
N LYS A 268 -7.07 32.53 -26.44
CA LYS A 268 -7.62 33.30 -27.57
C LYS A 268 -7.15 34.73 -27.59
N LYS A 269 -7.00 35.39 -26.43
CA LYS A 269 -6.47 36.76 -26.35
C LYS A 269 -4.97 36.82 -26.68
N GLU A 270 -4.20 35.83 -26.27
CA GLU A 270 -2.76 35.75 -26.54
C GLU A 270 -2.51 35.31 -28.00
N PHE A 271 -3.30 34.39 -28.53
CA PHE A 271 -3.29 33.99 -29.94
C PHE A 271 -3.69 35.12 -30.88
N ALA A 272 -4.73 35.89 -30.51
CA ALA A 272 -5.13 37.10 -31.27
C ALA A 272 -4.05 38.20 -31.24
N LYS A 273 -3.26 38.27 -30.16
CA LYS A 273 -2.16 39.24 -30.05
C LYS A 273 -0.93 38.81 -30.85
N VAL A 274 -0.71 37.51 -30.99
CA VAL A 274 0.37 36.90 -31.80
C VAL A 274 0.04 36.96 -33.30
N LEU A 275 -1.25 36.81 -33.68
CA LEU A 275 -1.72 36.96 -35.06
C LEU A 275 -1.72 38.43 -35.58
N VAL A 276 -1.79 39.43 -34.67
CA VAL A 276 -1.79 40.85 -35.01
C VAL A 276 -0.38 41.44 -35.12
N LEU A 277 0.63 40.80 -34.53
CA LEU A 277 2.05 41.17 -34.67
C LEU A 277 2.69 40.33 -35.78
N GLY A 278 2.29 40.57 -37.04
CA GLY A 278 2.79 39.88 -38.22
C GLY A 278 4.31 39.79 -38.28
N GLY A 279 4.80 38.53 -38.20
CA GLY A 279 6.20 38.20 -38.41
C GLY A 279 6.53 36.83 -37.79
N GLU A 280 6.70 35.80 -38.61
CA GLU A 280 7.40 34.54 -38.38
C GLU A 280 7.47 33.98 -36.95
N SER A 281 6.35 33.73 -36.29
CA SER A 281 6.31 33.06 -34.98
C SER A 281 5.27 31.97 -34.89
N GLY A 282 5.26 31.08 -35.88
CA GLY A 282 4.58 29.79 -35.81
C GLY A 282 5.37 28.81 -34.92
N LEU A 283 4.69 27.86 -34.27
CA LEU A 283 5.34 26.75 -33.58
C LEU A 283 6.29 26.03 -34.53
N GLN A 284 7.48 25.79 -34.08
CA GLN A 284 8.52 25.08 -34.82
C GLN A 284 8.97 23.85 -34.09
N LEU A 285 9.43 22.86 -34.82
CA LEU A 285 10.14 21.73 -34.27
C LEU A 285 11.64 21.94 -34.52
N ARG A 286 12.45 21.98 -33.47
CA ARG A 286 13.91 22.15 -33.55
C ARG A 286 14.58 20.83 -33.24
N GLY A 287 15.49 20.38 -34.09
CA GLY A 287 16.42 19.31 -33.82
C GLY A 287 17.43 19.75 -32.75
N ILE A 288 17.59 18.92 -31.71
CA ILE A 288 18.53 19.17 -30.60
C ILE A 288 19.81 18.35 -30.77
N GLY A 289 19.78 17.35 -31.66
CA GLY A 289 20.93 16.49 -31.92
C GLY A 289 20.79 15.69 -33.19
N GLY A 290 21.80 14.89 -33.49
CA GLY A 290 21.86 13.99 -34.64
C GLY A 290 21.91 14.71 -35.98
N HIS A 291 21.32 14.05 -36.99
CA HIS A 291 21.34 14.53 -38.38
C HIS A 291 20.67 15.91 -38.56
N PHE A 292 19.65 16.20 -37.76
CA PHE A 292 18.90 17.44 -37.84
C PHE A 292 19.25 18.45 -36.72
N ASN A 293 20.45 18.34 -36.16
CA ASN A 293 20.86 19.29 -35.11
C ASN A 293 20.74 20.75 -35.59
N ASP A 294 20.09 21.57 -34.76
CA ASP A 294 19.77 23.01 -35.00
C ASP A 294 18.88 23.30 -36.21
N ILE A 295 18.41 22.31 -36.95
CA ILE A 295 17.44 22.49 -38.02
C ILE A 295 16.06 22.73 -37.41
N LYS A 296 15.35 23.74 -37.96
CA LYS A 296 14.00 24.10 -37.55
C LYS A 296 13.02 23.74 -38.66
N PHE A 297 11.96 23.06 -38.27
CA PHE A 297 10.86 22.69 -39.15
C PHE A 297 9.61 23.48 -38.72
N PRO A 298 9.08 24.38 -39.56
CA PRO A 298 7.84 25.05 -39.24
C PRO A 298 6.68 24.05 -39.22
N LEU A 299 5.87 24.09 -38.19
CA LEU A 299 4.72 23.21 -38.01
C LEU A 299 3.47 23.77 -38.67
N GLU A 300 3.54 24.03 -39.98
CA GLU A 300 2.43 24.53 -40.79
C GLU A 300 1.54 23.38 -41.35
N GLY A 301 1.97 22.14 -41.20
CA GLY A 301 1.29 20.95 -41.66
C GLY A 301 1.83 19.67 -41.01
N LYS A 302 1.64 18.54 -41.67
CA LYS A 302 2.17 17.25 -41.21
C LYS A 302 3.61 17.05 -41.68
N ILE A 303 4.52 16.87 -40.75
CA ILE A 303 5.92 16.55 -41.00
C ILE A 303 6.08 15.05 -40.75
N ILE A 304 6.60 14.32 -41.73
CA ILE A 304 6.91 12.89 -41.62
C ILE A 304 8.42 12.72 -41.62
N PHE A 305 8.92 12.04 -40.59
CA PHE A 305 10.33 11.67 -40.42
C PHE A 305 10.55 10.22 -40.90
N GLY A 306 11.62 10.02 -41.63
CA GLY A 306 11.97 8.68 -42.11
C GLY A 306 13.05 8.69 -43.19
N ARG A 307 13.27 7.55 -43.83
CA ARG A 307 14.26 7.39 -44.91
C ARG A 307 13.66 7.40 -46.31
N ASP A 308 12.33 7.41 -46.42
CA ASP A 308 11.64 7.41 -47.71
C ASP A 308 11.51 8.86 -48.25
N SER A 309 12.36 9.21 -49.17
CA SER A 309 12.37 10.56 -49.76
C SER A 309 11.12 10.93 -50.58
N ALA A 310 10.28 9.97 -50.91
CA ALA A 310 9.03 10.22 -51.62
C ALA A 310 7.88 10.58 -50.67
N GLN A 311 7.94 10.15 -49.44
CA GLN A 311 6.85 10.30 -48.44
C GLN A 311 7.23 11.11 -47.18
N CYS A 312 8.53 11.29 -46.91
CA CYS A 312 9.00 12.01 -45.77
C CYS A 312 9.31 13.47 -46.10
N SER A 313 8.88 14.40 -45.22
CA SER A 313 9.28 15.81 -45.28
C SER A 313 10.67 16.02 -44.65
N ALA A 314 11.03 15.21 -43.66
CA ALA A 314 12.34 15.20 -43.00
C ALA A 314 13.02 13.86 -43.29
N VAL A 315 13.90 13.86 -44.27
CA VAL A 315 14.51 12.64 -44.83
C VAL A 315 15.85 12.37 -44.16
N TYR A 316 15.98 11.25 -43.51
CA TYR A 316 17.23 10.77 -42.95
C TYR A 316 18.07 10.04 -44.03
N PRO A 317 19.37 10.26 -44.07
CA PRO A 317 20.27 9.49 -44.94
C PRO A 317 20.33 8.01 -44.51
N LYS A 318 20.68 7.13 -45.47
CA LYS A 318 20.70 5.68 -45.25
C LYS A 318 21.72 5.22 -44.20
N GLU A 319 22.73 6.04 -43.97
CA GLU A 319 23.82 5.83 -43.01
C GLU A 319 23.35 5.95 -41.55
N VAL A 320 22.26 6.68 -41.29
CA VAL A 320 21.67 6.79 -39.95
C VAL A 320 20.91 5.52 -39.63
N LYS A 321 21.51 4.67 -38.81
CA LYS A 321 20.95 3.37 -38.45
C LYS A 321 19.69 3.51 -37.58
N GLY A 322 18.79 2.56 -37.72
CA GLY A 322 17.59 2.46 -36.87
C GLY A 322 16.37 3.24 -37.35
N ILE A 323 16.53 4.24 -38.21
CA ILE A 323 15.40 5.01 -38.75
C ILE A 323 14.65 4.17 -39.81
N SER A 324 13.33 4.04 -39.62
CA SER A 324 12.45 3.34 -40.58
C SER A 324 12.15 4.16 -41.85
N ARG A 325 11.61 3.56 -42.89
CA ARG A 325 11.21 4.29 -44.10
C ARG A 325 10.23 5.41 -43.76
N LEU A 326 9.15 5.07 -43.06
CA LEU A 326 8.27 6.00 -42.35
C LEU A 326 8.48 5.76 -40.87
N HIS A 327 8.92 6.73 -40.08
CA HIS A 327 9.27 6.50 -38.69
C HIS A 327 8.22 7.10 -37.76
N CYS A 328 8.05 8.40 -37.80
CA CYS A 328 7.02 9.09 -37.04
C CYS A 328 6.48 10.30 -37.83
N SER A 329 5.37 10.84 -37.36
CA SER A 329 4.80 12.08 -37.87
C SER A 329 4.50 13.05 -36.74
N VAL A 330 4.70 14.36 -37.06
CA VAL A 330 4.34 15.49 -36.16
C VAL A 330 3.44 16.42 -36.94
N GLU A 331 2.30 16.79 -36.37
CA GLU A 331 1.37 17.73 -36.98
C GLU A 331 0.68 18.61 -35.93
N ILE A 332 0.18 19.78 -36.33
CA ILE A 332 -0.73 20.56 -35.48
C ILE A 332 -2.16 20.19 -35.80
N LYS A 333 -2.89 19.71 -34.79
CA LYS A 333 -4.31 19.42 -34.90
C LYS A 333 -5.07 20.05 -33.73
N ASN A 334 -6.07 20.88 -34.04
CA ASN A 334 -6.84 21.59 -33.04
C ASN A 334 -5.98 22.44 -32.07
N GLY A 335 -4.92 23.07 -32.57
CA GLY A 335 -4.00 23.90 -31.78
C GLY A 335 -3.06 23.11 -30.84
N LYS A 336 -2.96 21.81 -30.99
CA LYS A 336 -2.04 20.94 -30.24
C LYS A 336 -1.07 20.25 -31.18
N VAL A 337 0.17 20.06 -30.76
CA VAL A 337 1.16 19.28 -31.49
C VAL A 337 0.89 17.81 -31.24
N LEU A 338 0.66 17.06 -32.30
CA LEU A 338 0.38 15.63 -32.28
C LEU A 338 1.59 14.89 -32.83
N LEU A 339 2.16 14.02 -32.02
CA LEU A 339 3.22 13.07 -32.37
C LEU A 339 2.63 11.67 -32.50
N MET A 340 3.02 10.94 -33.56
CA MET A 340 2.60 9.56 -33.78
C MET A 340 3.75 8.73 -34.35
N ASP A 341 4.06 7.61 -33.74
CA ASP A 341 4.93 6.58 -34.32
C ASP A 341 4.18 5.85 -35.44
N LEU A 342 4.79 5.71 -36.61
CA LEU A 342 4.18 5.12 -37.81
C LEU A 342 4.53 3.62 -37.95
N GLY A 343 4.72 2.91 -36.86
CA GLY A 343 5.13 1.51 -36.88
C GLY A 343 6.64 1.35 -37.08
N SER A 344 7.43 2.22 -36.47
CA SER A 344 8.88 2.18 -36.59
C SER A 344 9.48 0.94 -35.92
N THR A 345 10.60 0.43 -36.50
CA THR A 345 11.24 -0.80 -36.01
C THR A 345 11.85 -0.61 -34.61
N TYR A 346 12.49 0.51 -34.37
CA TYR A 346 13.20 0.79 -33.11
C TYR A 346 12.44 1.72 -32.16
N GLY A 347 11.40 2.38 -32.64
CA GLY A 347 10.47 3.18 -31.83
C GLY A 347 10.79 4.66 -31.79
N THR A 348 9.75 5.42 -31.44
CA THR A 348 9.77 6.83 -31.08
C THR A 348 9.53 6.93 -29.57
N PHE A 349 10.21 7.85 -28.89
CA PHE A 349 10.21 7.96 -27.44
C PHE A 349 9.95 9.40 -26.98
N LEU A 350 9.27 9.58 -25.87
CA LEU A 350 9.23 10.84 -25.15
C LEU A 350 10.55 11.10 -24.43
N SER A 351 10.77 12.33 -23.98
CA SER A 351 12.01 12.73 -23.30
C SER A 351 12.27 11.98 -21.98
N ASP A 352 11.26 11.41 -21.37
CA ASP A 352 11.35 10.58 -20.16
C ASP A 352 11.70 9.10 -20.44
N GLY A 353 11.91 8.73 -21.71
CA GLY A 353 12.19 7.37 -22.14
C GLY A 353 10.95 6.52 -22.45
N THR A 354 9.75 7.05 -22.31
CA THR A 354 8.52 6.33 -22.63
C THR A 354 8.43 6.05 -24.13
N LYS A 355 8.39 4.77 -24.51
CA LYS A 355 8.21 4.35 -25.91
C LYS A 355 6.77 4.53 -26.34
N LEU A 356 6.55 5.14 -27.50
CA LEU A 356 5.22 5.33 -28.06
C LEU A 356 4.65 4.02 -28.61
N GLU A 357 3.35 3.82 -28.43
CA GLU A 357 2.61 2.76 -29.10
C GLU A 357 2.43 3.13 -30.60
N PRO A 358 2.70 2.20 -31.53
CA PRO A 358 2.54 2.46 -32.95
C PRO A 358 1.11 2.89 -33.33
N ASN A 359 1.02 3.91 -34.19
CA ASN A 359 -0.25 4.47 -34.70
C ASN A 359 -1.18 5.07 -33.64
N LYS A 360 -0.68 5.32 -32.42
CA LYS A 360 -1.40 5.99 -31.35
C LYS A 360 -0.96 7.46 -31.26
N PRO A 361 -1.89 8.43 -31.20
CA PRO A 361 -1.55 9.84 -31.10
C PRO A 361 -1.12 10.22 -29.68
N TYR A 362 -0.04 10.99 -29.58
CA TYR A 362 0.47 11.61 -28.34
C TYR A 362 0.54 13.10 -28.52
N TYR A 363 0.05 13.83 -27.54
CA TYR A 363 0.03 15.30 -27.59
C TYR A 363 1.24 15.88 -26.86
N LEU A 364 1.95 16.77 -27.53
CA LEU A 364 3.10 17.49 -26.98
C LEU A 364 2.77 18.97 -26.78
N ASN A 365 3.31 19.54 -25.70
CA ASN A 365 3.25 20.95 -25.40
C ASN A 365 4.54 21.67 -25.82
N TYR A 366 4.49 23.00 -25.89
CA TYR A 366 5.66 23.85 -26.07
C TYR A 366 6.75 23.51 -25.05
N GLY A 367 7.99 23.40 -25.50
CA GLY A 367 9.15 23.04 -24.68
C GLY A 367 9.36 21.53 -24.47
N GLN A 368 8.38 20.68 -24.79
CA GLN A 368 8.55 19.23 -24.70
C GLN A 368 9.39 18.68 -25.85
N SER A 369 10.05 17.56 -25.58
CA SER A 369 10.95 16.88 -26.49
C SER A 369 10.58 15.43 -26.70
N PHE A 370 10.95 14.88 -27.85
CA PHE A 370 10.89 13.47 -28.16
C PHE A 370 12.13 13.06 -28.98
N TYR A 371 12.40 11.79 -29.10
CA TYR A 371 13.52 11.30 -29.90
C TYR A 371 13.17 10.03 -30.68
N LEU A 372 13.92 9.82 -31.75
CA LEU A 372 13.78 8.67 -32.63
C LEU A 372 14.97 7.74 -32.38
N VAL A 373 14.68 6.46 -32.08
CA VAL A 373 15.67 5.38 -31.85
C VAL A 373 16.50 5.57 -30.57
N ASP A 374 17.25 6.68 -30.49
CA ASP A 374 18.12 7.02 -29.36
C ASP A 374 18.11 8.54 -29.11
N PRO A 375 18.55 9.00 -27.90
CA PRO A 375 18.56 10.41 -27.54
C PRO A 375 19.39 11.32 -28.45
N ALA A 376 20.31 10.78 -29.28
CA ALA A 376 21.07 11.59 -30.23
C ALA A 376 20.17 12.19 -31.30
N ASN A 377 18.98 11.63 -31.55
CA ASN A 377 18.02 12.12 -32.54
C ASN A 377 16.83 12.81 -31.84
N THR A 378 17.11 13.77 -30.99
CA THR A 378 16.10 14.51 -30.20
C THR A 378 15.57 15.74 -30.92
N PHE A 379 14.26 15.96 -30.79
CA PHE A 379 13.53 17.15 -31.27
C PHE A 379 12.79 17.81 -30.11
N ARG A 380 12.66 19.15 -30.19
CA ARG A 380 11.92 19.96 -29.21
C ARG A 380 10.93 20.88 -29.89
N ILE A 381 9.76 21.04 -29.32
CA ILE A 381 8.76 22.04 -29.71
C ILE A 381 9.22 23.42 -29.22
N VAL A 382 9.42 24.37 -30.12
CA VAL A 382 9.89 25.73 -29.84
C VAL A 382 9.01 26.75 -30.44
#